data_133776a735b60687857b907587ae5436
#
_entry.id   133776a735b60687857b907587ae5436
#
_cell.length_a   1.000
_cell.length_b   1.000
_cell.length_c   1.000
_cell.angle_alpha   90.00
_cell.angle_beta   90.00
_cell.angle_gamma   90.00
#
_symmetry.space_group_name_H-M   'P 1'
#
loop_
_entity.id
_entity.type
_entity.pdbx_description
1 polymer ?
#
loop_
_entity_poly.entity_id
_entity_poly.type
_entity_poly.pdbx_seq_one_letter_code
_entity_poly.pdbx_strand_id
1 'polypeptide(L)'
;MILTLIDWILFIPLALCVSYLLVYAIASKFYRSPIYPEADKLHRIAVFFPAYKEDKVIIDSVRSFLEQDYPKEMYDVYVISDHMQDSTNEALRQLPIRLLTATYEDSSKAKALLLAIRAIQEDGKASGLSDYWLAYMYDIAVVMDADNVTVPGFLSEVNRAYSAGVKSMQAHRVGKNLNTDIALLDGVSEEINNGFFRKGHNVLGLSAGLAGSGMAFQYSWYYEAVDQLKTAGEDKELELLLIEYEMHTVYLDHLPVYDEKTQKKENIKNQRRRWMAAQFSILLRALRFVRDVKEDAGWWRWWPEPDLTNKIVQWMLPPRLVQLTAVFGLTLLATLVNWQAAPKWWVLSAAQVAAMFIPVPARLLNGRLLKALMQVPSLALGTIANLFRLKGANKKFIHTEHG
;
A
#
# COMPACT_ATOMS: atom_id res chain seq x y z
N MET A 1 -40.75 -17.16 -6.11
CA MET A 1 -39.89 -17.82 -5.12
C MET A 1 -38.43 -17.95 -5.58
N ILE A 2 -38.12 -18.62 -6.70
CA ILE A 2 -36.74 -18.81 -7.19
C ILE A 2 -36.05 -17.48 -7.47
N LEU A 3 -36.65 -16.55 -8.19
CA LEU A 3 -36.09 -15.23 -8.48
C LEU A 3 -35.80 -14.42 -7.21
N THR A 4 -36.69 -14.51 -6.22
CA THR A 4 -36.49 -13.83 -4.92
C THR A 4 -35.30 -14.43 -4.16
N LEU A 5 -35.14 -15.77 -4.19
CA LEU A 5 -34.00 -16.41 -3.57
C LEU A 5 -32.67 -15.99 -4.24
N ILE A 6 -32.60 -16.01 -5.57
CA ILE A 6 -31.44 -15.56 -6.34
C ILE A 6 -31.11 -14.09 -6.01
N ASP A 7 -32.11 -13.25 -5.95
CA ASP A 7 -31.95 -11.83 -5.63
C ASP A 7 -31.30 -11.62 -4.24
N TRP A 8 -31.74 -12.37 -3.22
CA TRP A 8 -31.13 -12.30 -1.89
C TRP A 8 -29.72 -12.91 -1.84
N ILE A 9 -29.45 -13.99 -2.56
CA ILE A 9 -28.12 -14.59 -2.67
C ILE A 9 -27.10 -13.60 -3.26
N LEU A 10 -27.52 -12.78 -4.21
CA LEU A 10 -26.66 -11.74 -4.80
C LEU A 10 -26.59 -10.48 -3.93
N PHE A 11 -27.72 -10.09 -3.32
CA PHE A 11 -27.83 -8.86 -2.54
C PHE A 11 -27.00 -8.91 -1.26
N ILE A 12 -27.14 -9.98 -0.46
CA ILE A 12 -26.51 -10.04 0.87
C ILE A 12 -24.98 -9.89 0.81
N PRO A 13 -24.23 -10.65 0.00
CA PRO A 13 -22.79 -10.49 -0.07
C PRO A 13 -22.34 -9.08 -0.52
N LEU A 14 -23.02 -8.51 -1.51
CA LEU A 14 -22.73 -7.16 -1.97
C LEU A 14 -23.08 -6.09 -0.92
N ALA A 15 -24.19 -6.25 -0.21
CA ALA A 15 -24.58 -5.38 0.88
C ALA A 15 -23.55 -5.41 2.02
N LEU A 16 -23.05 -6.59 2.38
CA LEU A 16 -21.95 -6.72 3.36
C LEU A 16 -20.69 -6.01 2.91
N CYS A 17 -20.27 -6.20 1.64
CA CYS A 17 -19.10 -5.50 1.10
C CYS A 17 -19.27 -3.98 1.09
N VAL A 18 -20.44 -3.48 0.66
CA VAL A 18 -20.73 -2.03 0.65
C VAL A 18 -20.78 -1.47 2.05
N SER A 19 -21.43 -2.16 2.99
CA SER A 19 -21.52 -1.77 4.40
C SER A 19 -20.13 -1.70 5.04
N TYR A 20 -19.28 -2.68 4.78
CA TYR A 20 -17.89 -2.66 5.23
C TYR A 20 -17.18 -1.37 4.75
N LEU A 21 -17.20 -1.08 3.46
CA LEU A 21 -16.54 0.11 2.92
C LEU A 21 -17.17 1.41 3.46
N LEU A 22 -18.49 1.46 3.62
CA LEU A 22 -19.20 2.64 4.14
C LEU A 22 -18.84 2.93 5.60
N VAL A 23 -18.73 1.91 6.44
CA VAL A 23 -18.29 2.05 7.85
C VAL A 23 -16.92 2.71 7.89
N TYR A 24 -15.93 2.20 7.14
CA TYR A 24 -14.59 2.79 7.12
C TYR A 24 -14.53 4.16 6.44
N ALA A 25 -15.38 4.40 5.42
CA ALA A 25 -15.52 5.73 4.83
C ALA A 25 -15.98 6.76 5.86
N ILE A 26 -17.01 6.43 6.62
CA ILE A 26 -17.55 7.31 7.68
C ILE A 26 -16.50 7.47 8.80
N ALA A 27 -15.92 6.37 9.28
CA ALA A 27 -14.88 6.41 10.30
C ALA A 27 -13.72 7.33 9.90
N SER A 28 -13.31 7.31 8.64
CA SER A 28 -12.21 8.14 8.13
C SER A 28 -12.40 9.65 8.35
N LYS A 29 -13.64 10.12 8.47
CA LYS A 29 -13.95 11.53 8.74
C LYS A 29 -13.67 11.95 10.20
N PHE A 30 -13.55 11.00 11.09
CA PHE A 30 -13.22 11.23 12.50
C PHE A 30 -11.73 11.06 12.77
N TYR A 31 -10.94 10.70 11.74
CA TYR A 31 -9.50 10.54 11.90
C TYR A 31 -8.83 11.87 12.22
N ARG A 32 -7.99 11.82 13.25
CA ARG A 32 -7.06 12.90 13.59
C ARG A 32 -5.64 12.32 13.55
N SER A 33 -4.80 12.88 12.72
CA SER A 33 -3.39 12.45 12.65
C SER A 33 -2.74 12.64 14.01
N PRO A 34 -2.08 11.64 14.59
CA PRO A 34 -1.39 11.81 15.85
C PRO A 34 -0.25 12.83 15.67
N ILE A 35 -0.09 13.70 16.67
CA ILE A 35 1.01 14.64 16.78
C ILE A 35 1.90 14.14 17.91
N TYR A 36 3.16 13.88 17.60
CA TYR A 36 4.13 13.43 18.58
C TYR A 36 4.99 14.59 19.09
N PRO A 37 5.40 14.58 20.37
CA PRO A 37 6.30 15.60 20.92
C PRO A 37 7.67 15.52 20.25
N GLU A 38 8.47 16.58 20.46
CA GLU A 38 9.88 16.54 20.10
C GLU A 38 10.56 15.35 20.74
N ALA A 39 11.43 14.71 19.98
CA ALA A 39 12.12 13.52 20.44
C ALA A 39 13.39 13.90 21.21
N ASP A 40 13.55 13.35 22.39
CA ASP A 40 14.77 13.55 23.21
C ASP A 40 16.01 12.85 22.60
N LYS A 41 15.79 11.87 21.70
CA LYS A 41 16.83 11.09 21.06
C LYS A 41 16.67 11.10 19.54
N LEU A 42 17.79 11.29 18.84
CA LEU A 42 17.89 11.02 17.42
C LEU A 42 18.20 9.54 17.18
N HIS A 43 17.39 8.89 16.35
CA HIS A 43 17.56 7.50 15.99
C HIS A 43 18.27 7.36 14.64
N ARG A 44 19.10 6.34 14.49
CA ARG A 44 19.74 6.04 13.20
C ARG A 44 18.76 5.42 12.23
N ILE A 45 18.71 5.96 11.00
CA ILE A 45 17.70 5.60 10.00
C ILE A 45 18.38 5.05 8.75
N ALA A 46 17.98 3.85 8.30
CA ALA A 46 18.30 3.32 6.97
C ALA A 46 17.15 3.61 6.02
N VAL A 47 17.43 4.27 4.90
CA VAL A 47 16.43 4.62 3.89
C VAL A 47 16.71 3.84 2.61
N PHE A 48 15.70 3.15 2.08
CA PHE A 48 15.83 2.25 0.94
C PHE A 48 15.03 2.77 -0.26
N PHE A 49 15.71 2.96 -1.39
CA PHE A 49 15.16 3.30 -2.70
C PHE A 49 15.41 2.16 -3.69
N PRO A 50 14.56 1.13 -3.75
CA PRO A 50 14.62 0.14 -4.81
C PRO A 50 14.20 0.76 -6.14
N ALA A 51 15.08 0.75 -7.14
CA ALA A 51 14.90 1.37 -8.45
C ALA A 51 15.12 0.37 -9.57
N TYR A 52 14.05 0.01 -10.30
CA TYR A 52 14.11 -0.86 -11.48
C TYR A 52 13.76 -0.10 -12.73
N LYS A 53 14.76 0.22 -13.58
CA LYS A 53 14.58 1.00 -14.81
C LYS A 53 13.93 2.38 -14.59
N GLU A 54 14.27 3.05 -13.50
CA GLU A 54 13.71 4.34 -13.08
C GLU A 54 14.67 5.52 -13.37
N ASP A 55 15.41 5.44 -14.47
CA ASP A 55 16.46 6.38 -14.88
C ASP A 55 16.01 7.84 -14.90
N LYS A 56 14.74 8.08 -15.24
CA LYS A 56 14.20 9.43 -15.43
C LYS A 56 13.90 10.17 -14.13
N VAL A 57 13.63 9.44 -13.04
CA VAL A 57 13.07 10.02 -11.82
C VAL A 57 13.97 9.87 -10.60
N ILE A 58 14.77 8.82 -10.53
CA ILE A 58 15.51 8.44 -9.33
C ILE A 58 16.49 9.50 -8.84
N ILE A 59 17.23 10.15 -9.76
CA ILE A 59 18.25 11.15 -9.38
C ILE A 59 17.60 12.33 -8.67
N ASP A 60 16.50 12.86 -9.20
CA ASP A 60 15.80 14.01 -8.64
C ASP A 60 15.12 13.67 -7.32
N SER A 61 14.53 12.46 -7.23
CA SER A 61 13.92 11.96 -5.99
C SER A 61 14.94 11.81 -4.88
N VAL A 62 16.09 11.20 -5.16
CA VAL A 62 17.16 11.02 -4.17
C VAL A 62 17.76 12.37 -3.77
N ARG A 63 18.02 13.29 -4.71
CA ARG A 63 18.50 14.65 -4.41
C ARG A 63 17.53 15.38 -3.49
N SER A 64 16.24 15.36 -3.82
CA SER A 64 15.20 15.95 -2.98
C SER A 64 15.15 15.32 -1.59
N PHE A 65 15.34 14.00 -1.49
CA PHE A 65 15.37 13.32 -0.20
C PHE A 65 16.60 13.69 0.64
N LEU A 66 17.75 13.92 0.02
CA LEU A 66 18.96 14.35 0.73
C LEU A 66 18.85 15.75 1.35
N GLU A 67 17.78 16.50 1.05
CA GLU A 67 17.43 17.80 1.65
C GLU A 67 16.66 17.68 2.98
N GLN A 68 16.63 16.48 3.60
CA GLN A 68 15.94 16.27 4.87
C GLN A 68 16.52 17.13 5.99
N ASP A 69 15.60 17.69 6.80
CA ASP A 69 15.87 18.41 8.04
C ASP A 69 16.13 17.40 9.18
N TYR A 70 17.21 16.64 9.03
CA TYR A 70 17.68 15.61 9.96
C TYR A 70 19.21 15.51 9.86
N PRO A 71 19.97 15.32 10.96
CA PRO A 71 21.42 15.26 10.91
C PRO A 71 21.93 14.20 9.92
N LYS A 72 22.82 14.59 9.03
CA LYS A 72 23.29 13.74 7.92
C LYS A 72 24.01 12.48 8.39
N GLU A 73 24.66 12.54 9.55
CA GLU A 73 25.33 11.41 10.20
C GLU A 73 24.36 10.42 10.84
N MET A 74 23.07 10.78 10.95
CA MET A 74 22.04 9.94 11.59
C MET A 74 21.19 9.18 10.58
N TYR A 75 21.43 9.30 9.29
CA TYR A 75 20.75 8.45 8.30
C TYR A 75 21.65 8.11 7.12
N ASP A 76 21.44 6.94 6.57
CA ASP A 76 22.07 6.46 5.35
C ASP A 76 21.01 6.16 4.29
N VAL A 77 21.26 6.60 3.05
CA VAL A 77 20.39 6.35 1.91
C VAL A 77 20.99 5.26 1.04
N TYR A 78 20.26 4.18 0.87
CA TYR A 78 20.60 3.04 0.00
C TYR A 78 19.77 3.11 -1.27
N VAL A 79 20.41 3.28 -2.41
CA VAL A 79 19.76 3.18 -3.72
C VAL A 79 20.10 1.82 -4.32
N ILE A 80 19.11 1.01 -4.60
CA ILE A 80 19.27 -0.32 -5.19
C ILE A 80 18.91 -0.22 -6.66
N SER A 81 19.96 -0.06 -7.48
CA SER A 81 19.87 0.10 -8.92
C SER A 81 19.76 -1.26 -9.60
N ASP A 82 18.59 -1.56 -10.15
CA ASP A 82 18.34 -2.79 -10.90
C ASP A 82 18.01 -2.47 -12.36
N HIS A 83 18.85 -2.90 -13.29
CA HIS A 83 18.75 -2.62 -14.74
C HIS A 83 18.70 -1.12 -15.11
N MET A 84 19.37 -0.27 -14.32
CA MET A 84 19.53 1.15 -14.61
C MET A 84 20.68 1.38 -15.62
N GLN A 85 20.66 2.52 -16.30
CA GLN A 85 21.73 2.91 -17.22
C GLN A 85 23.02 3.26 -16.47
N ASP A 86 24.17 3.00 -17.10
CA ASP A 86 25.48 3.34 -16.49
C ASP A 86 25.62 4.82 -16.21
N SER A 87 25.08 5.69 -17.08
CA SER A 87 25.07 7.16 -16.87
C SER A 87 24.30 7.57 -15.62
N THR A 88 23.17 6.91 -15.35
CA THR A 88 22.37 7.14 -14.13
C THR A 88 23.13 6.66 -12.90
N ASN A 89 23.74 5.49 -12.96
CA ASN A 89 24.54 4.95 -11.88
C ASN A 89 25.76 5.84 -11.57
N GLU A 90 26.40 6.39 -12.59
CA GLU A 90 27.53 7.32 -12.40
C GLU A 90 27.08 8.62 -11.73
N ALA A 91 25.94 9.19 -12.14
CA ALA A 91 25.36 10.37 -11.49
C ALA A 91 24.96 10.09 -10.03
N LEU A 92 24.44 8.92 -9.71
CA LEU A 92 24.11 8.52 -8.35
C LEU A 92 25.34 8.35 -7.46
N ARG A 93 26.47 7.85 -7.99
CA ARG A 93 27.75 7.74 -7.27
C ARG A 93 28.32 9.09 -6.82
N GLN A 94 27.90 10.19 -7.44
CA GLN A 94 28.32 11.55 -7.03
C GLN A 94 27.53 12.08 -5.82
N LEU A 95 26.47 11.38 -5.42
CA LEU A 95 25.64 11.75 -4.26
C LEU A 95 26.15 11.04 -3.00
N PRO A 96 25.92 11.63 -1.80
CA PRO A 96 26.28 11.01 -0.52
C PRO A 96 25.32 9.87 -0.16
N ILE A 97 25.37 8.79 -0.95
CA ILE A 97 24.50 7.61 -0.82
C ILE A 97 25.30 6.31 -0.94
N ARG A 98 24.68 5.22 -0.59
CA ARG A 98 25.16 3.86 -0.84
C ARG A 98 24.46 3.30 -2.08
N LEU A 99 25.16 3.27 -3.22
CA LEU A 99 24.63 2.69 -4.46
C LEU A 99 24.95 1.19 -4.51
N LEU A 100 23.90 0.37 -4.59
CA LEU A 100 23.98 -1.07 -4.79
C LEU A 100 23.46 -1.40 -6.18
N THR A 101 24.26 -2.07 -7.00
CA THR A 101 23.85 -2.44 -8.36
C THR A 101 23.47 -3.91 -8.44
N ALA A 102 22.38 -4.21 -9.13
CA ALA A 102 21.88 -5.56 -9.36
C ALA A 102 21.40 -5.72 -10.81
N THR A 103 21.44 -6.96 -11.31
CA THR A 103 20.89 -7.35 -12.60
C THR A 103 20.21 -8.70 -12.43
N TYR A 104 18.99 -8.69 -11.90
CA TYR A 104 18.25 -9.93 -11.72
C TYR A 104 17.51 -10.32 -13.00
N GLU A 105 17.50 -11.61 -13.35
CA GLU A 105 16.64 -12.13 -14.43
C GLU A 105 15.15 -11.91 -14.13
N ASP A 106 14.77 -12.15 -12.88
CA ASP A 106 13.44 -11.88 -12.35
C ASP A 106 13.53 -10.82 -11.23
N SER A 107 13.49 -9.54 -11.63
CA SER A 107 13.55 -8.40 -10.72
C SER A 107 12.32 -8.33 -9.81
N SER A 108 12.52 -7.99 -8.55
CA SER A 108 11.45 -7.68 -7.61
C SER A 108 11.93 -6.71 -6.53
N LYS A 109 10.99 -5.93 -5.98
CA LYS A 109 11.27 -5.01 -4.88
C LYS A 109 11.79 -5.76 -3.64
N ALA A 110 11.22 -6.93 -3.35
CA ALA A 110 11.68 -7.80 -2.26
C ALA A 110 13.17 -8.19 -2.39
N LYS A 111 13.61 -8.58 -3.60
CA LYS A 111 15.03 -8.92 -3.85
C LYS A 111 15.94 -7.71 -3.70
N ALA A 112 15.50 -6.54 -4.17
CA ALA A 112 16.26 -5.30 -4.02
C ALA A 112 16.41 -4.91 -2.54
N LEU A 113 15.35 -4.97 -1.77
CA LEU A 113 15.37 -4.70 -0.32
C LEU A 113 16.26 -5.71 0.41
N LEU A 114 16.19 -7.00 0.07
CA LEU A 114 17.04 -8.03 0.65
C LEU A 114 18.53 -7.79 0.31
N LEU A 115 18.86 -7.32 -0.89
CA LEU A 115 20.23 -6.96 -1.26
C LEU A 115 20.76 -5.84 -0.36
N ALA A 116 19.95 -4.83 -0.08
CA ALA A 116 20.36 -3.74 0.81
C ALA A 116 20.63 -4.23 2.24
N ILE A 117 19.77 -5.10 2.79
CA ILE A 117 19.98 -5.69 4.11
C ILE A 117 21.27 -6.53 4.13
N ARG A 118 21.53 -7.32 3.09
CA ARG A 118 22.76 -8.12 3.00
C ARG A 118 24.01 -7.27 2.90
N ALA A 119 23.98 -6.17 2.16
CA ALA A 119 25.10 -5.23 2.09
C ALA A 119 25.38 -4.60 3.47
N ILE A 120 24.33 -4.24 4.24
CA ILE A 120 24.48 -3.76 5.62
C ILE A 120 25.09 -4.85 6.52
N GLN A 121 24.67 -6.10 6.34
CA GLN A 121 25.25 -7.25 7.09
C GLN A 121 26.75 -7.42 6.79
N GLU A 122 27.14 -7.35 5.52
CA GLU A 122 28.52 -7.47 5.09
C GLU A 122 29.40 -6.36 5.66
N ASP A 123 28.95 -5.10 5.59
CA ASP A 123 29.63 -3.94 6.18
C ASP A 123 29.79 -4.08 7.70
N GLY A 124 28.74 -4.52 8.39
CA GLY A 124 28.77 -4.74 9.84
C GLY A 124 29.73 -5.87 10.24
N LYS A 125 29.72 -7.00 9.52
CA LYS A 125 30.66 -8.12 9.74
C LYS A 125 32.09 -7.69 9.48
N ALA A 126 32.34 -6.94 8.42
CA ALA A 126 33.66 -6.38 8.12
C ALA A 126 34.16 -5.43 9.23
N SER A 127 33.23 -4.77 9.93
CA SER A 127 33.51 -3.93 11.12
C SER A 127 33.62 -4.72 12.43
N GLY A 128 33.54 -6.06 12.39
CA GLY A 128 33.68 -6.93 13.54
C GLY A 128 32.42 -7.12 14.40
N LEU A 129 31.25 -6.71 13.89
CA LEU A 129 29.98 -6.93 14.59
C LEU A 129 29.56 -8.40 14.53
N SER A 130 29.04 -8.93 15.64
CA SER A 130 28.39 -10.24 15.65
C SER A 130 27.00 -10.18 14.99
N ASP A 131 26.48 -11.33 14.57
CA ASP A 131 25.16 -11.43 13.92
C ASP A 131 24.03 -10.79 14.75
N TYR A 132 24.12 -10.87 16.08
CA TYR A 132 23.17 -10.21 16.96
C TYR A 132 23.13 -8.69 16.77
N TRP A 133 24.30 -8.01 16.69
CA TRP A 133 24.38 -6.56 16.57
C TRP A 133 24.03 -6.05 15.17
N LEU A 134 24.05 -6.89 14.15
CA LEU A 134 23.67 -6.49 12.79
C LEU A 134 22.22 -6.03 12.70
N ALA A 135 21.31 -6.66 13.46
CA ALA A 135 19.91 -6.26 13.54
C ALA A 135 19.67 -4.92 14.26
N TYR A 136 20.72 -4.34 14.85
CA TYR A 136 20.67 -3.08 15.60
C TYR A 136 21.60 -1.99 15.05
N MET A 137 22.10 -2.15 13.81
CA MET A 137 22.92 -1.12 13.16
C MET A 137 22.16 0.17 12.94
N TYR A 138 20.84 0.07 12.77
CA TYR A 138 19.89 1.18 12.69
C TYR A 138 18.77 0.95 13.69
N ASP A 139 18.04 2.03 14.00
CA ASP A 139 16.82 1.97 14.80
C ASP A 139 15.59 1.84 13.91
N ILE A 140 15.60 2.52 12.75
CA ILE A 140 14.46 2.66 11.85
C ILE A 140 14.86 2.29 10.41
N ALA A 141 14.00 1.56 9.73
CA ALA A 141 14.04 1.30 8.28
C ALA A 141 12.94 2.11 7.59
N VAL A 142 13.29 2.86 6.55
CA VAL A 142 12.33 3.61 5.72
C VAL A 142 12.37 3.07 4.30
N VAL A 143 11.22 2.80 3.71
CA VAL A 143 11.09 2.30 2.33
C VAL A 143 10.38 3.33 1.46
N MET A 144 11.05 3.74 0.38
CA MET A 144 10.57 4.69 -0.61
C MET A 144 10.51 4.04 -2.00
N ASP A 145 9.66 4.53 -2.88
CA ASP A 145 9.74 4.22 -4.30
C ASP A 145 10.67 5.21 -5.02
N ALA A 146 11.17 4.83 -6.19
CA ALA A 146 12.16 5.58 -6.93
C ALA A 146 11.71 6.97 -7.40
N ASP A 147 10.41 7.20 -7.49
CA ASP A 147 9.76 8.46 -7.90
C ASP A 147 9.29 9.33 -6.73
N ASN A 148 9.48 8.87 -5.50
CA ASN A 148 8.94 9.53 -4.32
C ASN A 148 9.67 10.81 -3.96
N VAL A 149 8.89 11.83 -3.64
CA VAL A 149 9.37 13.11 -3.09
C VAL A 149 8.69 13.36 -1.74
N THR A 150 9.46 13.78 -0.75
CA THR A 150 8.97 14.03 0.60
C THR A 150 9.18 15.49 1.02
N VAL A 151 8.51 15.90 2.10
CA VAL A 151 8.80 17.17 2.76
C VAL A 151 10.13 17.08 3.54
N PRO A 152 10.85 18.21 3.74
CA PRO A 152 12.14 18.21 4.46
C PRO A 152 12.06 17.63 5.88
N GLY A 153 10.95 17.81 6.59
CA GLY A 153 10.74 17.28 7.95
C GLY A 153 10.33 15.82 8.04
N PHE A 154 10.39 15.05 6.94
CA PHE A 154 9.88 13.66 6.92
C PHE A 154 10.59 12.76 7.93
N LEU A 155 11.93 12.77 7.95
CA LEU A 155 12.70 11.94 8.89
C LEU A 155 12.52 12.39 10.35
N SER A 156 12.39 13.68 10.60
CA SER A 156 12.12 14.22 11.94
C SER A 156 10.78 13.74 12.48
N GLU A 157 9.71 13.73 11.66
CA GLU A 157 8.40 13.21 12.06
C GLU A 157 8.42 11.69 12.30
N VAL A 158 9.11 10.92 11.45
CA VAL A 158 9.32 9.48 11.66
C VAL A 158 10.05 9.22 12.97
N ASN A 159 11.08 10.01 13.28
CA ASN A 159 11.82 9.91 14.53
C ASN A 159 10.97 10.23 15.76
N ARG A 160 10.12 11.29 15.71
CA ARG A 160 9.20 11.63 16.80
C ARG A 160 8.21 10.48 17.06
N ALA A 161 7.59 9.95 16.02
CA ALA A 161 6.65 8.84 16.14
C ALA A 161 7.33 7.59 16.72
N TYR A 162 8.54 7.27 16.24
CA TYR A 162 9.30 6.13 16.76
C TYR A 162 9.69 6.30 18.22
N SER A 163 10.15 7.49 18.62
CA SER A 163 10.48 7.83 20.01
C SER A 163 9.27 7.73 20.94
N ALA A 164 8.06 8.02 20.43
CA ALA A 164 6.80 7.83 21.14
C ALA A 164 6.33 6.37 21.21
N GLY A 165 7.12 5.42 20.69
CA GLY A 165 6.85 3.98 20.76
C GLY A 165 6.20 3.36 19.52
N VAL A 166 5.95 4.14 18.45
CA VAL A 166 5.38 3.60 17.20
C VAL A 166 6.45 2.81 16.47
N LYS A 167 6.16 1.53 16.16
CA LYS A 167 7.12 0.61 15.55
C LYS A 167 6.86 0.36 14.05
N SER A 168 5.67 0.69 13.56
CA SER A 168 5.30 0.60 12.15
C SER A 168 4.45 1.80 11.76
N MET A 169 4.80 2.46 10.66
CA MET A 169 4.19 3.70 10.19
C MET A 169 3.93 3.65 8.69
N GLN A 170 2.83 4.24 8.28
CA GLN A 170 2.53 4.53 6.88
C GLN A 170 2.30 6.02 6.71
N ALA A 171 3.13 6.68 5.92
CA ALA A 171 2.94 8.07 5.53
C ALA A 171 1.83 8.24 4.47
N HIS A 172 1.34 9.46 4.30
CA HIS A 172 0.26 9.79 3.38
C HIS A 172 0.76 9.85 1.93
N ARG A 173 0.51 8.82 1.13
CA ARG A 173 0.80 8.85 -0.31
C ARG A 173 -0.17 9.78 -1.04
N VAL A 174 0.39 10.70 -1.82
CA VAL A 174 -0.34 11.73 -2.57
C VAL A 174 0.15 11.76 -4.01
N GLY A 175 -0.76 11.87 -4.98
CA GLY A 175 -0.36 12.01 -6.38
C GLY A 175 0.41 13.31 -6.64
N LYS A 176 1.65 13.18 -7.15
CA LYS A 176 2.52 14.29 -7.59
C LYS A 176 1.97 14.97 -8.83
N ASN A 177 1.47 14.18 -9.76
CA ASN A 177 0.86 14.62 -11.02
C ASN A 177 -0.61 14.23 -11.08
N LEU A 178 -1.47 15.19 -11.37
CA LEU A 178 -2.91 14.98 -11.61
C LEU A 178 -3.32 15.64 -12.92
N ASN A 179 -2.41 15.62 -13.91
CA ASN A 179 -2.50 16.38 -15.16
C ASN A 179 -3.44 15.73 -16.20
N THR A 180 -3.65 14.42 -16.15
CA THR A 180 -4.56 13.67 -17.02
C THR A 180 -5.78 13.14 -16.26
N ASP A 181 -6.87 12.78 -16.96
CA ASP A 181 -8.05 12.17 -16.34
C ASP A 181 -7.69 10.84 -15.67
N ILE A 182 -6.74 10.09 -16.24
CA ILE A 182 -6.28 8.81 -15.71
C ILE A 182 -5.48 9.01 -14.43
N ALA A 183 -4.53 9.94 -14.42
CA ALA A 183 -3.73 10.26 -13.23
C ALA A 183 -4.62 10.83 -12.11
N LEU A 184 -5.63 11.65 -12.46
CA LEU A 184 -6.60 12.15 -11.49
C LEU A 184 -7.43 11.02 -10.87
N LEU A 185 -7.94 10.07 -11.66
CA LEU A 185 -8.68 8.91 -11.14
C LEU A 185 -7.81 8.01 -10.28
N ASP A 186 -6.54 7.85 -10.63
CA ASP A 186 -5.59 7.07 -9.84
C ASP A 186 -5.29 7.75 -8.50
N GLY A 187 -5.04 9.08 -8.51
CA GLY A 187 -4.89 9.88 -7.29
C GLY A 187 -6.13 9.85 -6.39
N VAL A 188 -7.33 9.96 -6.98
CA VAL A 188 -8.60 9.82 -6.24
C VAL A 188 -8.74 8.40 -5.66
N SER A 189 -8.35 7.38 -6.42
CA SER A 189 -8.35 5.99 -5.93
C SER A 189 -7.42 5.80 -4.74
N GLU A 190 -6.26 6.47 -4.71
CA GLU A 190 -5.34 6.45 -3.58
C GLU A 190 -5.95 7.15 -2.35
N GLU A 191 -6.58 8.32 -2.52
CA GLU A 191 -7.27 9.00 -1.41
C GLU A 191 -8.43 8.18 -0.83
N ILE A 192 -9.14 7.42 -1.66
CA ILE A 192 -10.16 6.47 -1.20
C ILE A 192 -9.50 5.35 -0.36
N ASN A 193 -8.33 4.83 -0.77
CA ASN A 193 -7.57 3.85 0.03
C ASN A 193 -7.06 4.46 1.33
N ASN A 194 -6.56 5.71 1.31
CA ASN A 194 -6.16 6.46 2.50
C ASN A 194 -7.32 6.57 3.49
N GLY A 195 -8.54 6.82 2.98
CA GLY A 195 -9.75 6.87 3.80
C GLY A 195 -10.12 5.52 4.39
N PHE A 196 -10.34 4.49 3.56
CA PHE A 196 -10.81 3.19 4.02
C PHE A 196 -9.81 2.46 4.89
N PHE A 197 -8.64 2.20 4.33
CA PHE A 197 -7.72 1.18 4.84
C PHE A 197 -6.60 1.76 5.70
N ARG A 198 -6.56 3.07 5.91
CA ARG A 198 -5.59 3.76 6.78
C ARG A 198 -6.31 4.57 7.84
N LYS A 199 -6.95 5.71 7.48
CA LYS A 199 -7.70 6.55 8.44
C LYS A 199 -8.81 5.79 9.14
N GLY A 200 -9.71 5.14 8.37
CA GLY A 200 -10.85 4.41 8.91
C GLY A 200 -10.42 3.25 9.80
N HIS A 201 -9.37 2.52 9.42
CA HIS A 201 -8.80 1.45 10.24
C HIS A 201 -8.28 2.00 11.57
N ASN A 202 -7.40 3.00 11.55
CA ASN A 202 -6.83 3.54 12.78
C ASN A 202 -7.87 4.14 13.72
N VAL A 203 -8.96 4.77 13.20
CA VAL A 203 -10.09 5.25 14.03
C VAL A 203 -10.75 4.11 14.79
N LEU A 204 -10.87 2.94 14.20
CA LEU A 204 -11.47 1.76 14.80
C LEU A 204 -10.47 0.87 15.55
N GLY A 205 -9.25 1.36 15.81
CA GLY A 205 -8.21 0.65 16.55
C GLY A 205 -7.54 -0.47 15.76
N LEU A 206 -7.66 -0.47 14.43
CA LEU A 206 -7.06 -1.45 13.53
C LEU A 206 -5.83 -0.86 12.83
N SER A 207 -4.88 -1.71 12.44
CA SER A 207 -3.67 -1.31 11.73
C SER A 207 -3.98 -0.68 10.37
N ALA A 208 -3.31 0.44 10.09
CA ALA A 208 -3.33 1.04 8.77
C ALA A 208 -2.75 0.09 7.71
N GLY A 209 -3.33 0.12 6.52
CA GLY A 209 -2.80 -0.62 5.38
C GLY A 209 -1.53 0.02 4.84
N LEU A 210 -0.56 -0.81 4.49
CA LEU A 210 0.65 -0.38 3.80
C LEU A 210 0.39 -0.03 2.34
N ALA A 211 1.21 0.86 1.78
CA ALA A 211 1.07 1.37 0.42
C ALA A 211 2.23 1.00 -0.52
N GLY A 212 3.20 0.25 -0.01
CA GLY A 212 4.42 -0.08 -0.73
C GLY A 212 5.53 0.97 -0.55
N SER A 213 5.23 2.24 -0.32
CA SER A 213 6.22 3.29 -0.10
C SER A 213 5.78 4.30 0.95
N GLY A 214 6.71 5.13 1.42
CA GLY A 214 6.47 6.00 2.58
C GLY A 214 6.18 5.18 3.84
N MET A 215 6.81 4.04 3.96
CA MET A 215 6.68 3.12 5.11
C MET A 215 7.90 3.26 6.00
N ALA A 216 7.70 3.23 7.31
CA ALA A 216 8.79 3.18 8.27
C ALA A 216 8.54 2.08 9.32
N PHE A 217 9.60 1.37 9.70
CA PHE A 217 9.53 0.21 10.59
C PHE A 217 10.67 0.24 11.60
N GLN A 218 10.47 -0.40 12.74
CA GLN A 218 11.59 -0.77 13.60
C GLN A 218 12.57 -1.62 12.79
N TYR A 219 13.85 -1.21 12.74
CA TYR A 219 14.83 -1.84 11.87
C TYR A 219 15.09 -3.32 12.24
N SER A 220 15.19 -3.65 13.52
CA SER A 220 15.45 -5.03 13.95
C SER A 220 14.37 -6.01 13.49
N TRP A 221 13.10 -5.60 13.53
CA TRP A 221 11.99 -6.37 12.95
C TRP A 221 12.09 -6.47 11.42
N TYR A 222 12.34 -5.33 10.76
CA TYR A 222 12.41 -5.25 9.29
C TYR A 222 13.57 -6.09 8.74
N TYR A 223 14.69 -6.11 9.43
CA TYR A 223 15.87 -6.93 9.14
C TYR A 223 15.52 -8.43 9.01
N GLU A 224 14.68 -8.95 9.90
CA GLU A 224 14.22 -10.34 9.87
C GLU A 224 13.07 -10.56 8.87
N ALA A 225 12.19 -9.57 8.72
CA ALA A 225 11.01 -9.67 7.88
C ALA A 225 11.33 -9.70 6.38
N VAL A 226 12.35 -8.95 5.94
CA VAL A 226 12.70 -8.83 4.51
C VAL A 226 13.10 -10.17 3.88
N ASP A 227 13.77 -11.06 4.62
CA ASP A 227 14.16 -12.39 4.12
C ASP A 227 12.95 -13.31 3.84
N GLN A 228 11.81 -13.01 4.43
CA GLN A 228 10.56 -13.77 4.27
C GLN A 228 9.71 -13.31 3.08
N LEU A 229 10.05 -12.21 2.41
CA LEU A 229 9.32 -11.67 1.27
C LEU A 229 9.57 -12.51 0.02
N LYS A 230 8.51 -12.95 -0.65
CA LYS A 230 8.58 -13.90 -1.78
C LYS A 230 7.86 -13.44 -3.03
N THR A 231 6.94 -12.46 -2.91
CA THR A 231 6.07 -12.08 -4.01
C THR A 231 6.27 -10.62 -4.44
N ALA A 232 5.64 -10.25 -5.55
CA ALA A 232 5.62 -8.87 -6.03
C ALA A 232 4.65 -7.95 -5.27
N GLY A 233 4.05 -8.44 -4.18
CA GLY A 233 3.18 -7.69 -3.27
C GLY A 233 3.80 -7.66 -1.87
N GLU A 234 5.04 -7.18 -1.78
CA GLU A 234 5.82 -7.13 -0.53
C GLU A 234 5.12 -6.34 0.58
N ASP A 235 4.36 -5.31 0.23
CA ASP A 235 3.56 -4.52 1.17
C ASP A 235 2.51 -5.38 1.89
N LYS A 236 1.83 -6.26 1.16
CA LYS A 236 0.84 -7.17 1.74
C LYS A 236 1.47 -8.29 2.57
N GLU A 237 2.66 -8.75 2.16
CA GLU A 237 3.41 -9.72 2.96
C GLU A 237 3.90 -9.09 4.27
N LEU A 238 4.39 -7.83 4.22
CA LEU A 238 4.75 -7.07 5.42
C LEU A 238 3.54 -6.83 6.33
N GLU A 239 2.34 -6.50 5.77
CA GLU A 239 1.12 -6.37 6.58
C GLU A 239 0.82 -7.65 7.38
N LEU A 240 0.94 -8.82 6.77
CA LEU A 240 0.71 -10.09 7.47
C LEU A 240 1.77 -10.35 8.54
N LEU A 241 3.06 -10.13 8.22
CA LEU A 241 4.15 -10.30 9.16
C LEU A 241 4.03 -9.34 10.36
N LEU A 242 3.59 -8.08 10.16
CA LEU A 242 3.34 -7.15 11.25
C LEU A 242 2.27 -7.67 12.21
N ILE A 243 1.20 -8.26 11.68
CA ILE A 243 0.14 -8.86 12.49
C ILE A 243 0.65 -10.10 13.23
N GLU A 244 1.45 -10.96 12.58
CA GLU A 244 2.08 -12.13 13.20
C GLU A 244 2.95 -11.74 14.42
N TYR A 245 3.57 -10.53 14.36
CA TYR A 245 4.39 -9.96 15.45
C TYR A 245 3.63 -9.00 16.36
N GLU A 246 2.31 -8.91 16.26
CA GLU A 246 1.44 -8.01 17.05
C GLU A 246 1.87 -6.53 16.96
N MET A 247 2.40 -6.13 15.82
CA MET A 247 2.86 -4.75 15.57
C MET A 247 1.78 -3.94 14.86
N HIS A 248 1.27 -2.93 15.58
CA HIS A 248 0.26 -2.02 15.03
C HIS A 248 0.89 -0.98 14.09
N THR A 249 0.27 -0.77 12.91
CA THR A 249 0.69 0.27 11.96
C THR A 249 -0.13 1.54 12.15
N VAL A 250 0.58 2.65 12.41
CA VAL A 250 -0.01 3.99 12.54
C VAL A 250 0.07 4.72 11.20
N TYR A 251 -1.03 5.39 10.85
CA TYR A 251 -1.08 6.25 9.66
C TYR A 251 -0.72 7.70 10.03
N LEU A 252 0.22 8.28 9.28
CA LEU A 252 0.67 9.67 9.46
C LEU A 252 0.10 10.54 8.32
N ASP A 253 -1.17 10.97 8.45
CA ASP A 253 -1.89 11.73 7.42
C ASP A 253 -1.28 13.11 7.11
N HIS A 254 -0.63 13.71 8.10
CA HIS A 254 0.05 15.00 7.98
C HIS A 254 1.43 14.91 7.30
N LEU A 255 1.92 13.68 7.03
CA LEU A 255 3.24 13.42 6.47
C LEU A 255 3.13 12.96 5.00
N PRO A 256 3.10 13.90 4.02
CA PRO A 256 2.89 13.54 2.63
C PRO A 256 4.14 12.92 1.99
N VAL A 257 3.91 11.90 1.17
CA VAL A 257 4.86 11.33 0.22
C VAL A 257 4.24 11.43 -1.17
N TYR A 258 4.84 12.22 -2.02
CA TYR A 258 4.35 12.47 -3.38
C TYR A 258 4.89 11.41 -4.32
N ASP A 259 4.00 10.66 -4.97
CA ASP A 259 4.32 9.64 -5.97
C ASP A 259 3.77 10.02 -7.36
N GLU A 260 4.39 9.52 -8.40
CA GLU A 260 3.94 9.76 -9.77
C GLU A 260 2.79 8.83 -10.14
N LYS A 261 1.63 9.41 -10.46
CA LYS A 261 0.45 8.66 -10.90
C LYS A 261 0.54 8.32 -12.37
N THR A 262 0.20 7.08 -12.70
CA THR A 262 0.27 6.61 -14.08
C THR A 262 -0.69 7.37 -15.01
N GLN A 263 -0.20 7.71 -16.20
CA GLN A 263 -0.95 8.49 -17.18
C GLN A 263 -1.60 7.61 -18.27
N LYS A 264 -1.16 6.35 -18.40
CA LYS A 264 -1.59 5.42 -19.45
C LYS A 264 -2.54 4.35 -18.91
N LYS A 265 -3.68 4.12 -19.59
CA LYS A 265 -4.67 3.10 -19.21
C LYS A 265 -4.10 1.68 -19.13
N GLU A 266 -3.17 1.33 -20.03
CA GLU A 266 -2.55 0.00 -20.06
C GLU A 266 -1.71 -0.26 -18.79
N ASN A 267 -1.00 0.74 -18.31
CA ASN A 267 -0.20 0.63 -17.09
C ASN A 267 -1.11 0.37 -15.86
N ILE A 268 -2.23 1.11 -15.74
CA ILE A 268 -3.23 0.85 -14.68
C ILE A 268 -3.76 -0.59 -14.74
N LYS A 269 -4.09 -1.08 -15.95
CA LYS A 269 -4.61 -2.43 -16.14
C LYS A 269 -3.62 -3.50 -15.69
N ASN A 270 -2.35 -3.35 -16.07
CA ASN A 270 -1.28 -4.27 -15.69
C ASN A 270 -0.99 -4.23 -14.18
N GLN A 271 -0.91 -3.03 -13.59
CA GLN A 271 -0.70 -2.81 -12.17
C GLN A 271 -1.85 -3.43 -11.34
N ARG A 272 -3.11 -3.20 -11.71
CA ARG A 272 -4.26 -3.81 -11.02
C ARG A 272 -4.29 -5.31 -11.12
N ARG A 273 -3.89 -5.89 -12.27
CA ARG A 273 -3.79 -7.35 -12.41
C ARG A 273 -2.78 -7.94 -11.42
N ARG A 274 -1.63 -7.30 -11.26
CA ARG A 274 -0.60 -7.69 -10.29
C ARG A 274 -1.12 -7.59 -8.85
N TRP A 275 -1.76 -6.48 -8.50
CA TRP A 275 -2.34 -6.28 -7.16
C TRP A 275 -3.41 -7.30 -6.81
N MET A 276 -4.29 -7.65 -7.75
CA MET A 276 -5.28 -8.71 -7.53
C MET A 276 -4.63 -10.07 -7.30
N ALA A 277 -3.59 -10.41 -8.08
CA ALA A 277 -2.88 -11.66 -7.90
C ALA A 277 -2.15 -11.72 -6.54
N ALA A 278 -1.54 -10.63 -6.09
CA ALA A 278 -0.94 -10.50 -4.77
C ALA A 278 -1.99 -10.64 -3.66
N GLN A 279 -3.14 -9.98 -3.80
CA GLN A 279 -4.26 -10.07 -2.83
C GLN A 279 -4.75 -11.52 -2.65
N PHE A 280 -4.91 -12.28 -3.72
CA PHE A 280 -5.29 -13.70 -3.62
C PHE A 280 -4.20 -14.54 -2.95
N SER A 281 -2.94 -14.30 -3.28
CA SER A 281 -1.82 -15.03 -2.69
C SER A 281 -1.73 -14.82 -1.19
N ILE A 282 -1.84 -13.57 -0.73
CA ILE A 282 -1.76 -13.25 0.68
C ILE A 282 -2.99 -13.74 1.46
N LEU A 283 -4.19 -13.67 0.88
CA LEU A 283 -5.39 -14.24 1.48
C LEU A 283 -5.22 -15.73 1.79
N LEU A 284 -4.70 -16.51 0.83
CA LEU A 284 -4.45 -17.93 1.03
C LEU A 284 -3.37 -18.18 2.11
N ARG A 285 -2.34 -17.32 2.20
CA ARG A 285 -1.32 -17.40 3.24
C ARG A 285 -1.92 -17.10 4.62
N ALA A 286 -2.74 -16.04 4.73
CA ALA A 286 -3.41 -15.67 5.97
C ALA A 286 -4.38 -16.74 6.47
N LEU A 287 -5.14 -17.38 5.58
CA LEU A 287 -6.04 -18.48 5.93
C LEU A 287 -5.26 -19.71 6.42
N ARG A 288 -4.09 -20.01 5.85
CA ARG A 288 -3.21 -21.07 6.37
C ARG A 288 -2.68 -20.72 7.76
N PHE A 289 -2.19 -19.49 7.95
CA PHE A 289 -1.72 -19.01 9.24
C PHE A 289 -2.81 -19.15 10.33
N VAL A 290 -4.06 -18.75 10.05
CA VAL A 290 -5.18 -18.95 10.99
C VAL A 290 -5.39 -20.43 11.32
N ARG A 291 -5.26 -21.31 10.34
CA ARG A 291 -5.39 -22.76 10.56
C ARG A 291 -4.27 -23.27 11.47
N ASP A 292 -3.03 -22.92 11.16
CA ASP A 292 -1.85 -23.41 11.86
C ASP A 292 -1.85 -22.90 13.33
N VAL A 293 -2.20 -21.64 13.59
CA VAL A 293 -2.40 -21.08 14.95
C VAL A 293 -3.51 -21.81 15.72
N LYS A 294 -4.60 -22.25 15.06
CA LYS A 294 -5.67 -22.99 15.72
C LYS A 294 -5.26 -24.42 16.08
N GLU A 295 -4.44 -25.06 15.27
CA GLU A 295 -3.91 -26.39 15.56
C GLU A 295 -3.01 -26.37 16.80
N ASP A 296 -2.21 -25.32 17.00
CA ASP A 296 -1.29 -25.17 18.13
C ASP A 296 -1.96 -24.66 19.42
N ALA A 297 -2.90 -23.73 19.33
CA ALA A 297 -3.48 -23.02 20.48
C ALA A 297 -4.75 -23.67 21.07
N GLY A 298 -5.33 -24.68 20.38
CA GLY A 298 -6.57 -25.32 20.76
C GLY A 298 -7.83 -24.49 20.47
N TRP A 299 -9.01 -25.13 20.62
CA TRP A 299 -10.30 -24.58 20.18
C TRP A 299 -10.81 -23.38 20.97
N TRP A 300 -10.29 -23.03 22.12
CA TRP A 300 -10.66 -21.82 22.90
C TRP A 300 -10.19 -20.52 22.25
N ARG A 301 -9.14 -20.51 21.46
CA ARG A 301 -8.72 -19.36 20.65
C ARG A 301 -9.51 -19.30 19.35
N TRP A 302 -10.82 -19.35 19.49
CA TRP A 302 -11.78 -19.45 18.39
C TRP A 302 -11.77 -18.24 17.46
N TRP A 303 -11.34 -17.09 17.96
CA TRP A 303 -11.36 -15.85 17.22
C TRP A 303 -9.93 -15.38 16.96
N PRO A 304 -9.52 -15.24 15.66
CA PRO A 304 -8.26 -14.59 15.35
C PRO A 304 -8.30 -13.14 15.86
N GLU A 305 -7.12 -12.59 16.09
CA GLU A 305 -6.96 -11.21 16.49
C GLU A 305 -7.74 -10.26 15.57
N PRO A 306 -8.34 -9.17 16.07
CA PRO A 306 -9.21 -8.28 15.29
C PRO A 306 -8.56 -7.76 14.01
N ASP A 307 -7.27 -7.42 14.05
CA ASP A 307 -6.53 -6.94 12.88
C ASP A 307 -6.42 -8.02 11.80
N LEU A 308 -6.09 -9.25 12.15
CA LEU A 308 -6.02 -10.37 11.21
C LEU A 308 -7.39 -10.66 10.59
N THR A 309 -8.44 -10.69 11.42
CA THR A 309 -9.82 -10.89 10.95
C THR A 309 -10.22 -9.82 9.94
N ASN A 310 -9.96 -8.55 10.28
CA ASN A 310 -10.25 -7.42 9.40
C ASN A 310 -9.46 -7.49 8.10
N LYS A 311 -8.18 -7.83 8.14
CA LYS A 311 -7.35 -7.99 6.92
C LYS A 311 -7.83 -9.12 6.03
N ILE A 312 -8.23 -10.25 6.60
CA ILE A 312 -8.83 -11.35 5.82
C ILE A 312 -10.09 -10.86 5.11
N VAL A 313 -11.00 -10.17 5.82
CA VAL A 313 -12.21 -9.58 5.21
C VAL A 313 -11.83 -8.59 4.11
N GLN A 314 -10.88 -7.69 4.38
CA GLN A 314 -10.37 -6.73 3.38
C GLN A 314 -9.84 -7.44 2.12
N TRP A 315 -9.07 -8.51 2.27
CA TRP A 315 -8.51 -9.26 1.13
C TRP A 315 -9.54 -10.14 0.41
N MET A 316 -10.67 -10.44 1.04
CA MET A 316 -11.81 -11.10 0.40
C MET A 316 -12.67 -10.15 -0.44
N LEU A 317 -12.57 -8.83 -0.23
CA LEU A 317 -13.37 -7.87 -0.98
C LEU A 317 -13.06 -7.95 -2.49
N PRO A 318 -14.09 -7.94 -3.36
CA PRO A 318 -13.87 -7.84 -4.79
C PRO A 318 -13.25 -6.47 -5.14
N PRO A 319 -12.50 -6.38 -6.26
CA PRO A 319 -12.00 -5.10 -6.73
C PRO A 319 -13.13 -4.08 -6.83
N ARG A 320 -12.92 -2.86 -6.30
CA ARG A 320 -13.98 -1.83 -6.18
C ARG A 320 -14.74 -1.55 -7.48
N LEU A 321 -14.06 -1.56 -8.63
CA LEU A 321 -14.72 -1.35 -9.92
C LEU A 321 -15.61 -2.54 -10.33
N VAL A 322 -15.24 -3.76 -9.95
CA VAL A 322 -16.08 -4.96 -10.15
C VAL A 322 -17.31 -4.88 -9.27
N GLN A 323 -17.13 -4.53 -8.00
CA GLN A 323 -18.23 -4.34 -7.04
C GLN A 323 -19.20 -3.24 -7.53
N LEU A 324 -18.66 -2.08 -7.94
CA LEU A 324 -19.44 -0.97 -8.48
C LEU A 324 -20.28 -1.42 -9.68
N THR A 325 -19.65 -2.10 -10.65
CA THR A 325 -20.34 -2.60 -11.85
C THR A 325 -21.42 -3.61 -11.51
N ALA A 326 -21.15 -4.52 -10.57
CA ALA A 326 -22.13 -5.51 -10.13
C ALA A 326 -23.35 -4.84 -9.46
N VAL A 327 -23.11 -3.93 -8.51
CA VAL A 327 -24.20 -3.23 -7.79
C VAL A 327 -25.06 -2.43 -8.76
N PHE A 328 -24.46 -1.60 -9.63
CA PHE A 328 -25.24 -0.82 -10.60
C PHE A 328 -25.94 -1.68 -11.67
N GLY A 329 -25.25 -2.72 -12.16
CA GLY A 329 -25.83 -3.65 -13.13
C GLY A 329 -27.04 -4.39 -12.57
N LEU A 330 -26.95 -4.89 -11.33
CA LEU A 330 -28.06 -5.55 -10.65
C LEU A 330 -29.18 -4.59 -10.26
N THR A 331 -28.85 -3.33 -9.91
CA THR A 331 -29.87 -2.27 -9.70
C THR A 331 -30.69 -2.03 -10.96
N LEU A 332 -30.03 -1.90 -12.10
CA LEU A 332 -30.71 -1.73 -13.39
C LEU A 332 -31.56 -2.95 -13.74
N LEU A 333 -31.00 -4.14 -13.60
CA LEU A 333 -31.72 -5.39 -13.85
C LEU A 333 -32.95 -5.52 -12.95
N ALA A 334 -32.82 -5.28 -11.65
CA ALA A 334 -33.94 -5.31 -10.72
C ALA A 334 -35.04 -4.29 -11.10
N THR A 335 -34.63 -3.09 -11.51
CA THR A 335 -35.57 -2.04 -11.94
C THR A 335 -36.38 -2.47 -13.17
N LEU A 336 -35.77 -3.18 -14.12
CA LEU A 336 -36.39 -3.62 -15.35
C LEU A 336 -37.23 -4.89 -15.21
N VAL A 337 -36.79 -5.84 -14.37
CA VAL A 337 -37.36 -7.20 -14.32
C VAL A 337 -38.19 -7.41 -13.05
N ASN A 338 -37.83 -6.77 -11.94
CA ASN A 338 -38.47 -6.96 -10.63
C ASN A 338 -38.48 -5.62 -9.85
N TRP A 339 -39.34 -4.72 -10.26
CA TRP A 339 -39.42 -3.39 -9.68
C TRP A 339 -39.68 -3.38 -8.15
N GLN A 340 -40.29 -4.43 -7.60
CA GLN A 340 -40.52 -4.57 -6.16
C GLN A 340 -39.21 -4.79 -5.38
N ALA A 341 -38.23 -5.41 -6.00
CA ALA A 341 -36.89 -5.59 -5.40
C ALA A 341 -35.98 -4.37 -5.64
N ALA A 342 -36.28 -3.52 -6.62
CA ALA A 342 -35.45 -2.40 -7.03
C ALA A 342 -35.10 -1.40 -5.91
N PRO A 343 -35.99 -1.01 -4.96
CA PRO A 343 -35.68 -0.01 -3.95
C PRO A 343 -34.45 -0.36 -3.10
N LYS A 344 -34.28 -1.61 -2.66
CA LYS A 344 -33.12 -2.02 -1.86
C LYS A 344 -31.80 -1.89 -2.65
N TRP A 345 -31.83 -2.19 -3.96
CA TRP A 345 -30.67 -2.05 -4.85
C TRP A 345 -30.32 -0.58 -5.09
N TRP A 346 -31.30 0.32 -5.21
CA TRP A 346 -31.07 1.76 -5.30
C TRP A 346 -30.44 2.31 -4.01
N VAL A 347 -30.91 1.87 -2.83
CA VAL A 347 -30.30 2.23 -1.54
C VAL A 347 -28.86 1.74 -1.48
N LEU A 348 -28.60 0.49 -1.92
CA LEU A 348 -27.24 -0.06 -1.95
C LEU A 348 -26.33 0.71 -2.92
N SER A 349 -26.85 1.11 -4.10
CA SER A 349 -26.11 1.93 -5.06
C SER A 349 -25.76 3.30 -4.48
N ALA A 350 -26.71 3.95 -3.81
CA ALA A 350 -26.46 5.23 -3.14
C ALA A 350 -25.40 5.10 -2.03
N ALA A 351 -25.50 4.04 -1.22
CA ALA A 351 -24.51 3.71 -0.19
C ALA A 351 -23.11 3.46 -0.77
N GLN A 352 -23.04 2.73 -1.91
CA GLN A 352 -21.78 2.48 -2.64
C GLN A 352 -21.15 3.78 -3.13
N VAL A 353 -21.95 4.67 -3.73
CA VAL A 353 -21.47 5.99 -4.18
C VAL A 353 -21.00 6.81 -2.98
N ALA A 354 -21.80 6.89 -1.93
CA ALA A 354 -21.42 7.59 -0.71
C ALA A 354 -20.10 7.07 -0.13
N ALA A 355 -19.94 5.75 -0.02
CA ALA A 355 -18.69 5.16 0.44
C ALA A 355 -17.49 5.61 -0.40
N MET A 356 -17.61 5.67 -1.74
CA MET A 356 -16.52 6.09 -2.62
C MET A 356 -16.18 7.58 -2.47
N PHE A 357 -17.16 8.47 -2.29
CA PHE A 357 -16.92 9.91 -2.29
C PHE A 357 -16.62 10.49 -0.91
N ILE A 358 -17.12 9.89 0.17
CA ILE A 358 -16.86 10.35 1.55
C ILE A 358 -15.35 10.54 1.83
N PRO A 359 -14.44 9.62 1.51
CA PRO A 359 -13.01 9.77 1.82
C PRO A 359 -12.31 10.83 0.97
N VAL A 360 -12.85 11.18 -0.20
CA VAL A 360 -12.19 12.07 -1.16
C VAL A 360 -12.07 13.49 -0.60
N PRO A 361 -10.86 14.09 -0.62
CA PRO A 361 -10.66 15.47 -0.21
C PRO A 361 -11.45 16.45 -1.10
N ALA A 362 -12.02 17.49 -0.49
CA ALA A 362 -12.84 18.48 -1.19
C ALA A 362 -12.12 19.12 -2.41
N ARG A 363 -10.79 19.32 -2.32
CA ARG A 363 -9.97 19.85 -3.41
C ARG A 363 -10.05 19.04 -4.71
N LEU A 364 -10.34 17.73 -4.62
CA LEU A 364 -10.45 16.83 -5.76
C LEU A 364 -11.90 16.71 -6.28
N LEU A 365 -12.90 17.13 -5.51
CA LEU A 365 -14.33 17.11 -5.89
C LEU A 365 -14.66 18.34 -6.76
N ASN A 366 -14.29 18.30 -8.03
CA ASN A 366 -14.44 19.40 -8.97
C ASN A 366 -14.91 18.91 -10.36
N GLY A 367 -15.16 19.84 -11.29
CA GLY A 367 -15.64 19.53 -12.64
C GLY A 367 -14.69 18.63 -13.45
N ARG A 368 -13.36 18.67 -13.19
CA ARG A 368 -12.42 17.76 -13.83
C ARG A 368 -12.64 16.32 -13.39
N LEU A 369 -12.91 16.10 -12.11
CA LEU A 369 -13.23 14.75 -11.62
C LEU A 369 -14.51 14.22 -12.28
N LEU A 370 -15.57 15.05 -12.39
CA LEU A 370 -16.80 14.64 -13.04
C LEU A 370 -16.57 14.21 -14.51
N LYS A 371 -15.72 14.94 -15.23
CA LYS A 371 -15.30 14.56 -16.59
C LYS A 371 -14.49 13.27 -16.59
N ALA A 372 -13.52 13.12 -15.67
CA ALA A 372 -12.68 11.93 -15.57
C ALA A 372 -13.50 10.68 -15.25
N LEU A 373 -14.58 10.78 -14.47
CA LEU A 373 -15.47 9.66 -14.15
C LEU A 373 -16.10 9.00 -15.39
N MET A 374 -16.19 9.69 -16.53
CA MET A 374 -16.62 9.08 -17.79
C MET A 374 -15.68 7.97 -18.29
N GLN A 375 -14.44 7.91 -17.77
CA GLN A 375 -13.49 6.83 -18.08
C GLN A 375 -13.73 5.55 -17.22
N VAL A 376 -14.49 5.67 -16.13
CA VAL A 376 -14.71 4.56 -15.17
C VAL A 376 -15.32 3.32 -15.82
N PRO A 377 -16.33 3.39 -16.71
CA PRO A 377 -16.84 2.19 -17.38
C PRO A 377 -15.77 1.41 -18.15
N SER A 378 -14.89 2.11 -18.89
CA SER A 378 -13.78 1.52 -19.63
C SER A 378 -12.77 0.84 -18.69
N LEU A 379 -12.43 1.47 -17.55
CA LEU A 379 -11.54 0.92 -16.54
C LEU A 379 -12.17 -0.30 -15.82
N ALA A 380 -13.49 -0.27 -15.62
CA ALA A 380 -14.23 -1.38 -15.03
C ALA A 380 -14.20 -2.63 -15.93
N LEU A 381 -14.47 -2.48 -17.21
CA LEU A 381 -14.37 -3.58 -18.19
C LEU A 381 -12.96 -4.15 -18.23
N GLY A 382 -11.91 -3.30 -18.22
CA GLY A 382 -10.52 -3.74 -18.13
C GLY A 382 -10.22 -4.53 -16.85
N THR A 383 -10.79 -4.11 -15.71
CA THR A 383 -10.60 -4.78 -14.42
C THR A 383 -11.31 -6.15 -14.42
N ILE A 384 -12.53 -6.23 -14.95
CA ILE A 384 -13.27 -7.50 -15.10
C ILE A 384 -12.49 -8.47 -16.00
N ALA A 385 -11.98 -8.01 -17.14
CA ALA A 385 -11.16 -8.84 -18.04
C ALA A 385 -9.88 -9.37 -17.34
N ASN A 386 -9.30 -8.61 -16.41
CA ASN A 386 -8.14 -9.02 -15.63
C ASN A 386 -8.44 -10.19 -14.68
N LEU A 387 -9.67 -10.31 -14.14
CA LEU A 387 -10.04 -11.44 -13.26
C LEU A 387 -9.83 -12.80 -13.94
N PHE A 388 -10.03 -12.87 -15.26
CA PHE A 388 -9.82 -14.10 -16.05
C PHE A 388 -8.36 -14.33 -16.46
N ARG A 389 -7.44 -13.40 -16.13
CA ARG A 389 -6.03 -13.42 -16.55
C ARG A 389 -5.03 -13.35 -15.37
N LEU A 390 -5.44 -13.75 -14.17
CA LEU A 390 -4.63 -13.64 -12.95
C LEU A 390 -3.48 -14.67 -12.89
N LYS A 391 -3.61 -15.83 -13.58
CA LYS A 391 -2.63 -16.91 -13.52
C LYS A 391 -1.24 -16.40 -13.97
N GLY A 392 -0.25 -16.52 -13.08
CA GLY A 392 1.13 -16.13 -13.36
C GLY A 392 1.44 -14.62 -13.24
N ALA A 393 0.45 -13.76 -12.96
CA ALA A 393 0.65 -12.31 -12.89
C ALA A 393 1.52 -11.84 -11.69
N ASN A 394 1.72 -12.70 -10.69
CA ASN A 394 2.52 -12.43 -9.49
C ASN A 394 3.99 -12.92 -9.59
N LYS A 395 4.37 -13.53 -10.73
CA LYS A 395 5.71 -14.13 -10.90
C LYS A 395 6.72 -13.20 -11.56
N LYS A 396 6.28 -12.23 -12.37
CA LYS A 396 7.16 -11.27 -13.04
C LYS A 396 6.78 -9.84 -12.64
N PHE A 397 7.78 -9.07 -12.25
CA PHE A 397 7.60 -7.63 -12.07
C PHE A 397 7.34 -6.99 -13.44
N ILE A 398 6.19 -6.31 -13.57
CA ILE A 398 5.86 -5.53 -14.76
C ILE A 398 6.18 -4.08 -14.42
N HIS A 399 7.22 -3.55 -15.04
CA HIS A 399 7.62 -2.15 -14.87
C HIS A 399 6.50 -1.19 -15.29
N THR A 400 6.24 -0.21 -14.46
CA THR A 400 5.39 0.95 -14.79
C THR A 400 6.33 2.10 -15.06
N GLU A 401 6.39 2.57 -16.29
CA GLU A 401 7.28 3.66 -16.70
C GLU A 401 6.82 4.98 -16.06
N HIS A 402 7.75 5.67 -15.38
CA HIS A 402 7.59 7.00 -14.80
C HIS A 402 8.42 8.04 -15.58
N GLY A 403 8.02 9.32 -15.56
CA GLY A 403 8.69 10.42 -16.27
C GLY A 403 8.13 10.75 -17.65
#